data_b142c0e06007a3119e288d41db8c7636
#
_entry.id   b142c0e06007a3119e288d41db8c7636
#
_cell.length_a   1.000
_cell.length_b   1.000
_cell.length_c   1.000
_cell.angle_alpha   90.00
_cell.angle_beta   90.00
_cell.angle_gamma   90.00
#
_symmetry.space_group_name_H-M   'P 1'
#
loop_
_entity.id
_entity.type
_entity.pdbx_description
1 polymer ?
#
loop_
_entity_poly.entity_id
_entity_poly.type
_entity_poly.pdbx_seq_one_letter_code
_entity_poly.pdbx_strand_id
1 'polypeptide(L)'
;MSLGNNIKKYRHELGITQEELAGILCITGQAVSKWESGAGLPDVTQIVPLAQALNVSTDALFGFHAENFDRKLSEEVNQKANALRDSGEQSQGALSAVEYLERQCEENIFNYGIMTRYVQAVAHMSRYVNPNNTYYSSLLQENEKEWKQLIKRTENRAMQVIRYSGDKKLTDECHYALAWLYWHTGEGEKGRQHIEALPSIGNNMLQETLLPYYINTATEEGKVSWRAQIRDNYQNYIRAINKQIVYTAESMMWVSPVEEAEEYCRWGINIMDTFMENEKMKAHCQGYYRDTYKFWVAAYLRNDMPQKAAEEWKKLLVKIDEYVLLCREVNKRPLEEVVRIYGKKAARNMGVYTREWIDAKLQFILGQLKSWCSEAVFSEFEKQI
;
A
#
# COMPACT_ATOMS: atom_id res chain seq x y z
N MET A 1 28.52 -17.66 0.83
CA MET A 1 29.50 -18.40 -0.02
C MET A 1 30.67 -17.47 -0.27
N SER A 2 31.92 -17.99 -0.51
CA SER A 2 33.07 -17.13 -0.83
C SER A 2 32.99 -16.63 -2.27
N LEU A 3 33.65 -15.53 -2.59
CA LEU A 3 33.76 -15.01 -3.95
C LEU A 3 34.23 -16.06 -4.94
N GLY A 4 35.26 -16.86 -4.56
CA GLY A 4 35.78 -17.95 -5.42
C GLY A 4 34.71 -19.01 -5.73
N ASN A 5 33.90 -19.39 -4.74
CA ASN A 5 32.81 -20.35 -4.95
C ASN A 5 31.75 -19.79 -5.91
N ASN A 6 31.45 -18.49 -5.84
CA ASN A 6 30.50 -17.85 -6.74
C ASN A 6 31.06 -17.78 -8.17
N ILE A 7 32.33 -17.39 -8.33
CA ILE A 7 33.00 -17.42 -9.64
C ILE A 7 32.87 -18.82 -10.28
N LYS A 8 33.23 -19.87 -9.53
CA LYS A 8 33.13 -21.26 -9.98
C LYS A 8 31.70 -21.64 -10.34
N LYS A 9 30.73 -21.30 -9.50
CA LYS A 9 29.31 -21.57 -9.71
C LYS A 9 28.82 -20.95 -11.02
N TYR A 10 29.00 -19.66 -11.20
CA TYR A 10 28.49 -18.93 -12.38
C TYR A 10 29.21 -19.34 -13.67
N ARG A 11 30.52 -19.63 -13.60
CA ARG A 11 31.23 -20.19 -14.73
C ARG A 11 30.67 -21.55 -15.18
N HIS A 12 30.34 -22.44 -14.23
CA HIS A 12 29.70 -23.72 -14.53
C HIS A 12 28.29 -23.56 -15.09
N GLU A 13 27.50 -22.59 -14.59
CA GLU A 13 26.18 -22.29 -15.12
C GLU A 13 26.23 -21.83 -16.59
N LEU A 14 27.30 -21.15 -16.99
CA LEU A 14 27.54 -20.76 -18.38
C LEU A 14 28.16 -21.91 -19.21
N GLY A 15 28.58 -23.03 -18.60
CA GLY A 15 29.19 -24.17 -19.29
C GLY A 15 30.59 -23.89 -19.83
N ILE A 16 31.31 -22.87 -19.35
CA ILE A 16 32.64 -22.49 -19.82
C ILE A 16 33.76 -23.04 -18.89
N THR A 17 34.93 -23.28 -19.46
CA THR A 17 36.13 -23.73 -18.73
C THR A 17 36.85 -22.54 -18.07
N GLN A 18 37.79 -22.86 -17.14
CA GLN A 18 38.64 -21.80 -16.53
C GLN A 18 39.51 -21.10 -17.59
N GLU A 19 39.97 -21.81 -18.62
CA GLU A 19 40.76 -21.23 -19.72
C GLU A 19 39.92 -20.31 -20.62
N GLU A 20 38.66 -20.68 -20.89
CA GLU A 20 37.76 -19.84 -21.68
C GLU A 20 37.41 -18.54 -20.92
N LEU A 21 37.12 -18.65 -19.60
CA LEU A 21 36.89 -17.44 -18.77
C LEU A 21 38.16 -16.57 -18.74
N ALA A 22 39.33 -17.18 -18.58
CA ALA A 22 40.60 -16.46 -18.58
C ALA A 22 40.86 -15.76 -19.93
N GLY A 23 40.53 -16.41 -21.04
CA GLY A 23 40.61 -15.79 -22.38
C GLY A 23 39.71 -14.58 -22.53
N ILE A 24 38.46 -14.62 -22.05
CA ILE A 24 37.52 -13.49 -22.06
C ILE A 24 38.07 -12.30 -21.26
N LEU A 25 38.75 -12.60 -20.14
CA LEU A 25 39.28 -11.59 -19.22
C LEU A 25 40.70 -11.11 -19.58
N CYS A 26 41.32 -11.68 -20.61
CA CYS A 26 42.70 -11.43 -21.01
C CYS A 26 43.72 -11.70 -19.88
N ILE A 27 43.51 -12.78 -19.10
CA ILE A 27 44.38 -13.26 -18.01
C ILE A 27 44.76 -14.72 -18.20
N THR A 28 45.47 -15.31 -17.23
CA THR A 28 45.85 -16.74 -17.30
C THR A 28 44.83 -17.64 -16.61
N GLY A 29 44.64 -18.89 -17.08
CA GLY A 29 43.78 -19.89 -16.43
C GLY A 29 44.20 -20.15 -14.99
N GLN A 30 45.51 -20.06 -14.70
CA GLN A 30 46.01 -20.19 -13.32
C GLN A 30 45.47 -19.08 -12.39
N ALA A 31 45.24 -17.86 -12.88
CA ALA A 31 44.63 -16.77 -12.10
C ALA A 31 43.19 -17.12 -11.73
N VAL A 32 42.40 -17.58 -12.70
CA VAL A 32 41.00 -18.02 -12.46
C VAL A 32 40.98 -19.21 -11.49
N SER A 33 41.87 -20.18 -11.64
CA SER A 33 41.99 -21.31 -10.72
C SER A 33 42.29 -20.88 -9.29
N LYS A 34 43.20 -19.90 -9.10
CA LYS A 34 43.52 -19.34 -7.78
C LYS A 34 42.31 -18.62 -7.17
N TRP A 35 41.55 -17.88 -7.97
CA TRP A 35 40.35 -17.21 -7.48
C TRP A 35 39.29 -18.22 -7.04
N GLU A 36 39.01 -19.24 -7.85
CA GLU A 36 38.02 -20.27 -7.53
C GLU A 36 38.40 -21.12 -6.31
N SER A 37 39.68 -21.37 -6.11
CA SER A 37 40.18 -22.11 -4.94
C SER A 37 40.32 -21.22 -3.68
N GLY A 38 40.18 -19.93 -3.79
CA GLY A 38 40.42 -19.00 -2.69
C GLY A 38 41.88 -18.73 -2.37
N ALA A 39 42.81 -19.25 -3.20
CA ALA A 39 44.25 -19.00 -3.05
C ALA A 39 44.70 -17.60 -3.47
N GLY A 40 43.80 -16.83 -4.08
CA GLY A 40 43.97 -15.43 -4.45
C GLY A 40 42.64 -14.77 -4.72
N LEU A 41 42.65 -13.41 -4.81
CA LEU A 41 41.46 -12.63 -5.14
C LEU A 41 41.67 -11.91 -6.49
N PRO A 42 40.61 -11.68 -7.26
CA PRO A 42 40.69 -10.76 -8.40
C PRO A 42 41.12 -9.38 -7.95
N ASP A 43 41.91 -8.70 -8.80
CA ASP A 43 42.13 -7.25 -8.63
C ASP A 43 40.80 -6.50 -8.74
N VAL A 44 40.66 -5.38 -8.04
CA VAL A 44 39.43 -4.58 -8.02
C VAL A 44 39.03 -4.14 -9.45
N THR A 45 39.99 -3.91 -10.32
CA THR A 45 39.76 -3.55 -11.72
C THR A 45 39.18 -4.71 -12.55
N GLN A 46 39.36 -5.95 -12.10
CA GLN A 46 38.83 -7.15 -12.73
C GLN A 46 37.39 -7.51 -12.27
N ILE A 47 36.90 -6.91 -11.20
CA ILE A 47 35.58 -7.26 -10.63
C ILE A 47 34.45 -7.03 -11.63
N VAL A 48 34.41 -5.83 -12.25
CA VAL A 48 33.37 -5.50 -13.24
C VAL A 48 33.49 -6.33 -14.52
N PRO A 49 34.67 -6.47 -15.15
CA PRO A 49 34.84 -7.39 -16.29
C PRO A 49 34.45 -8.83 -15.97
N LEU A 50 34.81 -9.33 -14.78
CA LEU A 50 34.47 -10.68 -14.33
C LEU A 50 32.96 -10.88 -14.16
N ALA A 51 32.26 -9.91 -13.55
CA ALA A 51 30.81 -9.95 -13.43
C ALA A 51 30.13 -9.93 -14.80
N GLN A 52 30.62 -9.10 -15.73
CA GLN A 52 30.14 -9.06 -17.14
C GLN A 52 30.39 -10.38 -17.88
N ALA A 53 31.59 -10.93 -17.75
CA ALA A 53 31.96 -12.21 -18.40
C ALA A 53 31.10 -13.39 -17.88
N LEU A 54 30.72 -13.34 -16.60
CA LEU A 54 29.84 -14.32 -15.97
C LEU A 54 28.35 -14.01 -16.11
N ASN A 55 27.99 -12.91 -16.77
CA ASN A 55 26.62 -12.42 -16.94
C ASN A 55 25.85 -12.28 -15.62
N VAL A 56 26.48 -11.75 -14.61
CA VAL A 56 25.92 -11.50 -13.28
C VAL A 56 26.20 -10.08 -12.80
N SER A 57 25.48 -9.61 -11.79
CA SER A 57 25.83 -8.37 -11.10
C SER A 57 27.07 -8.56 -10.20
N THR A 58 27.78 -7.48 -9.91
CA THR A 58 28.86 -7.51 -8.91
C THR A 58 28.36 -7.98 -7.55
N ASP A 59 27.15 -7.63 -7.17
CA ASP A 59 26.53 -8.07 -5.92
C ASP A 59 26.35 -9.58 -5.87
N ALA A 60 25.83 -10.18 -6.96
CA ALA A 60 25.70 -11.62 -7.09
C ALA A 60 27.08 -12.30 -7.05
N LEU A 61 28.08 -11.69 -7.70
CA LEU A 61 29.46 -12.21 -7.70
C LEU A 61 30.03 -12.25 -6.27
N PHE A 62 29.78 -11.23 -5.45
CA PHE A 62 30.17 -11.20 -4.04
C PHE A 62 29.24 -12.03 -3.13
N GLY A 63 28.17 -12.62 -3.67
CA GLY A 63 27.18 -13.38 -2.91
C GLY A 63 26.26 -12.50 -2.08
N PHE A 64 26.21 -11.20 -2.40
CA PHE A 64 25.22 -10.31 -1.86
C PHE A 64 23.92 -10.52 -2.63
N HIS A 65 23.01 -11.25 -2.02
CA HIS A 65 21.65 -11.41 -2.52
C HIS A 65 20.76 -10.47 -1.73
N ALA A 66 20.21 -9.47 -2.39
CA ALA A 66 19.19 -8.57 -1.79
C ALA A 66 17.96 -9.34 -1.27
N GLU A 67 17.78 -10.59 -1.71
CA GLU A 67 16.74 -11.51 -1.26
C GLU A 67 17.02 -12.17 0.10
N ASN A 68 18.22 -12.01 0.65
CA ASN A 68 18.62 -12.60 1.95
C ASN A 68 18.13 -11.79 3.17
N PHE A 69 17.12 -10.94 3.03
CA PHE A 69 16.50 -10.43 4.23
C PHE A 69 15.61 -11.49 4.86
N ASP A 70 15.70 -11.65 6.16
CA ASP A 70 14.88 -12.60 6.90
C ASP A 70 13.41 -12.13 6.90
N ARG A 71 12.62 -12.74 5.98
CA ARG A 71 11.17 -12.43 5.87
C ARG A 71 10.43 -12.73 7.16
N LYS A 72 10.82 -13.81 7.84
CA LYS A 72 10.17 -14.19 9.10
C LYS A 72 10.42 -13.14 10.18
N LEU A 73 11.66 -12.70 10.34
CA LEU A 73 12.01 -11.61 11.23
C LEU A 73 11.26 -10.34 10.87
N SER A 74 11.18 -9.99 9.58
CA SER A 74 10.43 -8.81 9.12
C SER A 74 8.95 -8.90 9.49
N GLU A 75 8.33 -10.07 9.35
CA GLU A 75 6.93 -10.29 9.72
C GLU A 75 6.70 -10.17 11.24
N GLU A 76 7.59 -10.75 12.06
CA GLU A 76 7.56 -10.65 13.52
C GLU A 76 7.71 -9.21 14.00
N VAL A 77 8.68 -8.48 13.46
CA VAL A 77 8.90 -7.05 13.72
C VAL A 77 7.68 -6.23 13.33
N ASN A 78 7.09 -6.50 12.16
CA ASN A 78 5.89 -5.83 11.69
C ASN A 78 4.67 -6.06 12.58
N GLN A 79 4.47 -7.28 13.05
CA GLN A 79 3.36 -7.59 13.97
C GLN A 79 3.49 -6.81 15.27
N LYS A 80 4.70 -6.74 15.84
CA LYS A 80 4.97 -5.98 17.06
C LYS A 80 4.82 -4.47 16.85
N ALA A 81 5.30 -3.94 15.73
CA ALA A 81 5.11 -2.52 15.38
C ALA A 81 3.63 -2.15 15.22
N ASN A 82 2.83 -3.02 14.59
CA ASN A 82 1.39 -2.82 14.47
C ASN A 82 0.70 -2.85 15.85
N ALA A 83 1.07 -3.78 16.73
CA ALA A 83 0.52 -3.84 18.10
C ALA A 83 0.83 -2.58 18.90
N LEU A 84 2.05 -2.03 18.78
CA LEU A 84 2.44 -0.76 19.39
C LEU A 84 1.64 0.41 18.84
N ARG A 85 1.49 0.50 17.51
CA ARG A 85 0.69 1.54 16.86
C ARG A 85 -0.77 1.53 17.32
N ASP A 86 -1.34 0.34 17.50
CA ASP A 86 -2.75 0.16 17.84
C ASP A 86 -3.00 0.23 19.37
N SER A 87 -1.93 0.43 20.20
CA SER A 87 -2.00 0.59 21.64
C SER A 87 -2.06 2.07 22.05
N GLY A 88 -3.07 2.43 22.86
CA GLY A 88 -3.19 3.79 23.41
C GLY A 88 -3.77 4.82 22.43
N GLU A 89 -3.46 6.10 22.69
CA GLU A 89 -3.84 7.18 21.80
C GLU A 89 -3.11 7.09 20.44
N GLN A 90 -3.83 7.41 19.35
CA GLN A 90 -3.35 7.18 17.98
C GLN A 90 -1.97 7.80 17.67
N SER A 91 -1.72 9.01 18.17
CA SER A 91 -0.43 9.71 17.99
C SER A 91 0.69 9.06 18.78
N GLN A 92 0.44 8.69 20.03
CA GLN A 92 1.43 8.06 20.90
C GLN A 92 1.77 6.64 20.43
N GLY A 93 0.77 5.86 20.00
CA GLY A 93 0.98 4.55 19.41
C GLY A 93 1.81 4.62 18.13
N ALA A 94 1.55 5.61 17.27
CA ALA A 94 2.34 5.83 16.06
C ALA A 94 3.82 6.16 16.38
N LEU A 95 4.08 7.01 17.37
CA LEU A 95 5.44 7.34 17.83
C LEU A 95 6.16 6.10 18.37
N SER A 96 5.51 5.34 19.25
CA SER A 96 6.08 4.11 19.83
C SER A 96 6.44 3.08 18.75
N ALA A 97 5.63 2.96 17.71
CA ALA A 97 5.93 2.08 16.57
C ALA A 97 7.15 2.56 15.78
N VAL A 98 7.28 3.87 15.54
CA VAL A 98 8.44 4.47 14.85
C VAL A 98 9.72 4.25 15.64
N GLU A 99 9.74 4.54 16.93
CA GLU A 99 10.90 4.34 17.81
C GLU A 99 11.33 2.87 17.87
N TYR A 100 10.38 1.96 17.93
CA TYR A 100 10.67 0.52 17.89
C TYR A 100 11.31 0.12 16.56
N LEU A 101 10.71 0.53 15.44
CA LEU A 101 11.22 0.22 14.11
C LEU A 101 12.58 0.88 13.83
N GLU A 102 12.85 2.05 14.39
CA GLU A 102 14.15 2.71 14.26
C GLU A 102 15.26 1.86 14.86
N ARG A 103 15.06 1.36 16.10
CA ARG A 103 16.00 0.42 16.74
C ARG A 103 16.17 -0.86 15.94
N GLN A 104 15.07 -1.40 15.41
CA GLN A 104 15.15 -2.62 14.59
C GLN A 104 15.91 -2.41 13.28
N CYS A 105 15.87 -1.22 12.68
CA CYS A 105 16.70 -0.88 11.53
C CYS A 105 18.20 -0.79 11.89
N GLU A 106 18.54 -0.34 13.08
CA GLU A 106 19.94 -0.26 13.57
C GLU A 106 20.52 -1.65 13.84
N GLU A 107 19.70 -2.55 14.40
CA GLU A 107 20.07 -3.95 14.66
C GLU A 107 20.17 -4.79 13.38
N ASN A 108 19.41 -4.42 12.33
CA ASN A 108 19.23 -5.20 11.10
C ASN A 108 19.48 -4.35 9.86
N ILE A 109 20.68 -3.81 9.71
CA ILE A 109 21.07 -2.78 8.73
C ILE A 109 20.89 -3.15 7.25
N PHE A 110 20.72 -4.43 6.91
CA PHE A 110 20.46 -4.92 5.55
C PHE A 110 19.08 -5.55 5.38
N ASN A 111 18.21 -5.45 6.39
CA ASN A 111 16.84 -5.93 6.25
C ASN A 111 15.93 -4.85 5.65
N TYR A 112 15.82 -4.87 4.33
CA TYR A 112 15.02 -3.90 3.58
C TYR A 112 13.51 -3.97 3.89
N GLY A 113 13.00 -5.12 4.33
CA GLY A 113 11.62 -5.26 4.78
C GLY A 113 11.34 -4.44 6.06
N ILE A 114 12.26 -4.48 7.05
CA ILE A 114 12.17 -3.67 8.27
C ILE A 114 12.32 -2.19 7.94
N MET A 115 13.28 -1.82 7.07
CA MET A 115 13.46 -0.43 6.64
C MET A 115 12.21 0.12 5.95
N THR A 116 11.58 -0.66 5.06
CA THR A 116 10.34 -0.25 4.40
C THR A 116 9.23 0.00 5.42
N ARG A 117 9.11 -0.86 6.43
CA ARG A 117 8.13 -0.68 7.50
C ARG A 117 8.39 0.57 8.34
N TYR A 118 9.64 0.86 8.63
CA TYR A 118 10.00 2.12 9.28
C TYR A 118 9.56 3.34 8.45
N VAL A 119 9.85 3.35 7.15
CA VAL A 119 9.44 4.43 6.24
C VAL A 119 7.92 4.60 6.22
N GLN A 120 7.17 3.51 6.14
CA GLN A 120 5.71 3.51 6.20
C GLN A 120 5.18 4.03 7.55
N ALA A 121 5.80 3.64 8.66
CA ALA A 121 5.39 4.09 9.99
C ALA A 121 5.60 5.60 10.17
N VAL A 122 6.71 6.16 9.70
CA VAL A 122 6.96 7.61 9.73
C VAL A 122 5.97 8.35 8.82
N ALA A 123 5.72 7.85 7.62
CA ALA A 123 4.71 8.43 6.73
C ALA A 123 3.28 8.36 7.32
N HIS A 124 2.95 7.30 8.05
CA HIS A 124 1.69 7.22 8.79
C HIS A 124 1.64 8.24 9.95
N MET A 125 2.73 8.33 10.71
CA MET A 125 2.84 9.27 11.83
C MET A 125 2.75 10.73 11.35
N SER A 126 3.23 11.04 10.14
CA SER A 126 3.19 12.40 9.58
C SER A 126 1.78 12.99 9.45
N ARG A 127 0.73 12.17 9.45
CA ARG A 127 -0.68 12.62 9.50
C ARG A 127 -0.98 13.43 10.76
N TYR A 128 -0.35 13.03 11.86
CA TYR A 128 -0.54 13.70 13.16
C TYR A 128 0.36 14.93 13.30
N VAL A 129 1.22 15.20 12.32
CA VAL A 129 2.22 16.27 12.28
C VAL A 129 1.80 17.42 11.35
N ASN A 130 0.70 17.32 10.62
CA ASN A 130 0.24 18.35 9.70
C ASN A 130 -0.45 19.50 10.47
N PRO A 131 0.04 20.75 10.38
CA PRO A 131 -0.57 21.91 11.07
C PRO A 131 -2.03 22.19 10.68
N ASN A 132 -2.49 21.65 9.57
CA ASN A 132 -3.89 21.75 9.15
C ASN A 132 -4.79 20.65 9.74
N ASN A 133 -4.26 19.78 10.58
CA ASN A 133 -5.04 18.72 11.23
C ASN A 133 -5.31 19.12 12.68
N THR A 134 -6.57 19.25 13.08
CA THR A 134 -7.01 19.64 14.42
C THR A 134 -6.59 18.69 15.54
N TYR A 135 -6.18 17.46 15.21
CA TYR A 135 -5.55 16.52 16.16
C TYR A 135 -4.08 16.82 16.42
N TYR A 136 -3.61 17.93 15.89
CA TYR A 136 -2.27 18.37 15.88
C TYR A 136 -1.98 19.19 17.08
N SER A 137 -1.24 18.71 17.96
CA SER A 137 -0.56 19.64 18.82
C SER A 137 0.60 19.01 19.59
N SER A 138 1.18 19.68 20.41
CA SER A 138 2.12 19.45 21.49
C SER A 138 3.38 18.61 21.20
N LEU A 139 3.29 17.46 20.54
CA LEU A 139 4.46 16.59 20.35
C LEU A 139 5.55 17.15 19.42
N LEU A 140 5.20 18.11 18.55
CA LEU A 140 6.12 18.59 17.50
C LEU A 140 6.28 20.11 17.41
N GLN A 141 5.44 20.91 18.05
CA GLN A 141 5.69 22.34 18.19
C GLN A 141 6.96 22.64 18.99
N GLU A 142 7.33 21.71 19.89
CA GLU A 142 8.53 21.83 20.72
C GLU A 142 9.79 21.28 20.04
N ASN A 143 9.70 20.48 18.95
CA ASN A 143 10.82 19.71 18.37
C ASN A 143 10.92 19.73 16.84
N GLU A 144 10.73 20.87 16.19
CA GLU A 144 10.85 21.00 14.72
C GLU A 144 12.20 20.46 14.17
N LYS A 145 13.27 20.62 14.93
CA LYS A 145 14.61 20.13 14.56
C LYS A 145 14.66 18.60 14.53
N GLU A 146 14.10 17.96 15.52
CA GLU A 146 14.06 16.48 15.59
C GLU A 146 13.20 15.91 14.48
N TRP A 147 12.08 16.56 14.17
CA TRP A 147 11.23 16.17 13.06
C TRP A 147 11.94 16.25 11.71
N LYS A 148 12.64 17.34 11.43
CA LYS A 148 13.46 17.47 10.22
C LYS A 148 14.56 16.41 10.12
N GLN A 149 15.19 16.05 11.25
CA GLN A 149 16.16 14.96 11.29
C GLN A 149 15.52 13.60 11.05
N LEU A 150 14.32 13.34 11.59
CA LEU A 150 13.58 12.11 11.37
C LEU A 150 13.22 11.96 9.90
N ILE A 151 12.70 13.01 9.24
CA ILE A 151 12.43 13.02 7.80
C ILE A 151 13.71 12.66 7.03
N LYS A 152 14.83 13.29 7.32
CA LYS A 152 16.10 13.04 6.63
C LYS A 152 16.58 11.59 6.78
N ARG A 153 16.47 11.01 7.99
CA ARG A 153 16.80 9.60 8.21
C ARG A 153 15.86 8.67 7.42
N THR A 154 14.58 9.02 7.37
CA THR A 154 13.55 8.28 6.62
C THR A 154 13.83 8.31 5.12
N GLU A 155 14.13 9.48 4.56
CA GLU A 155 14.56 9.62 3.17
C GLU A 155 15.77 8.74 2.84
N ASN A 156 16.81 8.78 3.67
CA ASN A 156 18.00 7.99 3.46
C ASN A 156 17.73 6.49 3.46
N ARG A 157 16.93 6.00 4.42
CA ARG A 157 16.54 4.57 4.49
C ARG A 157 15.66 4.16 3.30
N ALA A 158 14.69 4.99 2.93
CA ALA A 158 13.87 4.74 1.74
C ALA A 158 14.72 4.65 0.47
N MET A 159 15.69 5.56 0.30
CA MET A 159 16.60 5.54 -0.84
C MET A 159 17.54 4.33 -0.84
N GLN A 160 17.92 3.80 0.32
CA GLN A 160 18.63 2.51 0.40
C GLN A 160 17.76 1.37 -0.11
N VAL A 161 16.50 1.27 0.31
CA VAL A 161 15.56 0.25 -0.18
C VAL A 161 15.38 0.38 -1.69
N ILE A 162 15.10 1.58 -2.19
CA ILE A 162 14.84 1.84 -3.61
C ILE A 162 16.04 1.46 -4.48
N ARG A 163 17.27 1.71 -4.01
CA ARG A 163 18.49 1.45 -4.79
C ARG A 163 18.99 0.03 -4.70
N TYR A 164 18.81 -0.63 -3.57
CA TYR A 164 19.56 -1.85 -3.27
C TYR A 164 18.70 -3.07 -2.92
N SER A 165 17.40 -2.95 -2.69
CA SER A 165 16.57 -4.10 -2.29
C SER A 165 16.39 -5.12 -3.41
N GLY A 166 16.39 -4.71 -4.68
CA GLY A 166 16.01 -5.57 -5.80
C GLY A 166 14.54 -6.02 -5.79
N ASP A 167 13.82 -5.80 -4.70
CA ASP A 167 12.41 -6.16 -4.56
C ASP A 167 11.52 -4.97 -4.97
N LYS A 168 10.85 -5.11 -6.12
CA LYS A 168 9.97 -4.08 -6.66
C LYS A 168 8.85 -3.70 -5.69
N LYS A 169 8.31 -4.66 -4.93
CA LYS A 169 7.24 -4.39 -3.98
C LYS A 169 7.72 -3.46 -2.86
N LEU A 170 8.88 -3.73 -2.26
CA LEU A 170 9.45 -2.87 -1.23
C LEU A 170 9.79 -1.48 -1.78
N THR A 171 10.29 -1.42 -3.01
CA THR A 171 10.56 -0.17 -3.72
C THR A 171 9.30 0.66 -3.91
N ASP A 172 8.22 0.05 -4.43
CA ASP A 172 6.93 0.72 -4.64
C ASP A 172 6.32 1.17 -3.30
N GLU A 173 6.42 0.36 -2.24
CA GLU A 173 5.97 0.71 -0.89
C GLU A 173 6.74 1.93 -0.32
N CYS A 174 8.05 2.03 -0.58
CA CYS A 174 8.84 3.20 -0.19
C CYS A 174 8.44 4.45 -0.98
N HIS A 175 8.28 4.36 -2.30
CA HIS A 175 7.81 5.49 -3.11
C HIS A 175 6.43 5.96 -2.63
N TYR A 176 5.51 5.06 -2.37
CA TYR A 176 4.18 5.38 -1.85
C TYR A 176 4.24 6.09 -0.48
N ALA A 177 5.06 5.59 0.42
CA ALA A 177 5.22 6.18 1.75
C ALA A 177 5.87 7.57 1.69
N LEU A 178 6.91 7.77 0.87
CA LEU A 178 7.54 9.08 0.68
C LEU A 178 6.59 10.09 0.03
N ALA A 179 5.75 9.68 -0.93
CA ALA A 179 4.75 10.56 -1.51
C ALA A 179 3.77 11.09 -0.44
N TRP A 180 3.31 10.24 0.47
CA TRP A 180 2.48 10.65 1.61
C TRP A 180 3.22 11.55 2.60
N LEU A 181 4.47 11.21 2.93
CA LEU A 181 5.30 12.02 3.83
C LEU A 181 5.45 13.44 3.29
N TYR A 182 5.83 13.59 2.02
CA TYR A 182 6.02 14.90 1.40
C TYR A 182 4.72 15.67 1.22
N TRP A 183 3.60 14.99 1.01
CA TRP A 183 2.30 15.65 0.98
C TRP A 183 1.95 16.25 2.36
N HIS A 184 2.17 15.51 3.44
CA HIS A 184 1.92 15.99 4.79
C HIS A 184 2.90 17.09 5.24
N THR A 185 4.11 17.14 4.70
CA THR A 185 5.12 18.16 5.04
C THR A 185 5.09 19.38 4.11
N GLY A 186 4.18 19.41 3.13
CA GLY A 186 4.05 20.51 2.18
C GLY A 186 5.08 20.53 1.05
N GLU A 187 5.84 19.45 0.87
CA GLU A 187 6.86 19.31 -0.18
C GLU A 187 6.31 18.61 -1.44
N GLY A 188 5.18 19.08 -1.96
CA GLY A 188 4.40 18.43 -3.02
C GLY A 188 5.19 18.04 -4.27
N GLU A 189 6.13 18.89 -4.72
CA GLU A 189 6.96 18.59 -5.91
C GLU A 189 7.88 17.37 -5.71
N LYS A 190 8.44 17.20 -4.50
CA LYS A 190 9.18 15.98 -4.18
C LYS A 190 8.26 14.77 -4.14
N GLY A 191 7.07 14.92 -3.56
CA GLY A 191 6.06 13.85 -3.52
C GLY A 191 5.66 13.40 -4.92
N ARG A 192 5.50 14.32 -5.87
CA ARG A 192 5.15 14.05 -7.26
C ARG A 192 6.14 13.11 -7.96
N GLN A 193 7.45 13.31 -7.77
CA GLN A 193 8.48 12.44 -8.34
C GLN A 193 8.31 10.98 -7.89
N HIS A 194 7.91 10.76 -6.65
CA HIS A 194 7.64 9.42 -6.13
C HIS A 194 6.32 8.84 -6.66
N ILE A 195 5.30 9.66 -6.86
CA ILE A 195 4.04 9.22 -7.49
C ILE A 195 4.30 8.76 -8.93
N GLU A 196 5.09 9.50 -9.70
CA GLU A 196 5.42 9.17 -11.10
C GLU A 196 6.23 7.87 -11.23
N ALA A 197 6.98 7.47 -10.19
CA ALA A 197 7.70 6.20 -10.14
C ALA A 197 6.81 4.99 -9.82
N LEU A 198 5.58 5.22 -9.32
CA LEU A 198 4.66 4.14 -8.97
C LEU A 198 4.00 3.55 -10.22
N PRO A 199 3.67 2.24 -10.18
CA PRO A 199 2.96 1.60 -11.28
C PRO A 199 1.55 2.20 -11.42
N SER A 200 1.16 2.51 -12.66
CA SER A 200 -0.22 2.91 -13.00
C SER A 200 -1.08 1.71 -13.38
N ILE A 201 -2.41 1.85 -13.29
CA ILE A 201 -3.37 0.82 -13.70
C ILE A 201 -3.13 0.36 -15.14
N GLY A 202 -2.79 1.28 -16.05
CA GLY A 202 -2.56 0.96 -17.47
C GLY A 202 -1.40 -0.01 -17.71
N ASN A 203 -0.42 -0.02 -16.84
CA ASN A 203 0.78 -0.86 -16.99
C ASN A 203 0.71 -2.18 -16.19
N ASN A 204 -0.29 -2.34 -15.32
CA ASN A 204 -0.37 -3.47 -14.37
C ASN A 204 -1.36 -4.56 -14.77
N MET A 205 -1.94 -4.48 -15.97
CA MET A 205 -2.98 -5.43 -16.41
C MET A 205 -2.43 -6.59 -17.28
N LEU A 206 -1.12 -6.74 -17.39
CA LEU A 206 -0.53 -7.76 -18.27
C LEU A 206 -0.81 -9.18 -17.79
N GLN A 207 -0.68 -9.43 -16.49
CA GLN A 207 -0.96 -10.73 -15.90
C GLN A 207 -2.43 -11.11 -16.06
N GLU A 208 -3.32 -10.18 -15.73
CA GLU A 208 -4.76 -10.37 -15.79
C GLU A 208 -5.26 -10.58 -17.22
N THR A 209 -4.61 -9.95 -18.18
CA THR A 209 -4.91 -10.14 -19.62
C THR A 209 -4.50 -11.53 -20.09
N LEU A 210 -3.37 -12.05 -19.65
CA LEU A 210 -2.83 -13.32 -20.12
C LEU A 210 -3.40 -14.54 -19.36
N LEU A 211 -3.68 -14.42 -18.07
CA LEU A 211 -4.11 -15.52 -17.22
C LEU A 211 -5.30 -16.33 -17.78
N PRO A 212 -6.36 -15.71 -18.34
CA PRO A 212 -7.47 -16.43 -18.93
C PRO A 212 -7.08 -17.33 -20.11
N TYR A 213 -6.06 -16.98 -20.87
CA TYR A 213 -5.61 -17.77 -22.02
C TYR A 213 -4.88 -19.04 -21.59
N TYR A 214 -4.20 -19.02 -20.45
CA TYR A 214 -3.42 -20.14 -19.94
C TYR A 214 -4.25 -21.16 -19.15
N ILE A 215 -5.47 -20.84 -18.76
CA ILE A 215 -6.33 -21.73 -17.96
C ILE A 215 -6.57 -23.10 -18.64
N ASN A 216 -6.65 -23.14 -19.97
CA ASN A 216 -6.92 -24.35 -20.74
C ASN A 216 -5.69 -25.27 -20.88
N THR A 217 -4.48 -24.75 -20.60
CA THR A 217 -3.23 -25.51 -20.64
C THR A 217 -2.89 -26.18 -19.31
N ALA A 218 -3.60 -25.81 -18.23
CA ALA A 218 -3.35 -26.33 -16.90
C ALA A 218 -3.97 -27.71 -16.67
N THR A 219 -3.41 -28.46 -15.72
CA THR A 219 -4.05 -29.65 -15.14
C THR A 219 -5.40 -29.28 -14.50
N GLU A 220 -6.25 -30.27 -14.23
CA GLU A 220 -7.57 -29.99 -13.59
C GLU A 220 -7.41 -29.27 -12.24
N GLU A 221 -6.41 -29.65 -11.45
CA GLU A 221 -6.08 -28.97 -10.20
C GLU A 221 -5.60 -27.52 -10.45
N GLY A 222 -4.73 -27.32 -11.45
CA GLY A 222 -4.28 -26.00 -11.90
C GLY A 222 -5.42 -25.13 -12.39
N LYS A 223 -6.39 -25.68 -13.14
CA LYS A 223 -7.60 -24.96 -13.59
C LYS A 223 -8.43 -24.42 -12.42
N VAL A 224 -8.58 -25.18 -11.33
CA VAL A 224 -9.26 -24.74 -10.12
C VAL A 224 -8.54 -23.55 -9.49
N SER A 225 -7.22 -23.64 -9.35
CA SER A 225 -6.39 -22.56 -8.81
C SER A 225 -6.47 -21.29 -9.68
N TRP A 226 -6.35 -21.43 -11.01
CA TRP A 226 -6.37 -20.28 -11.91
C TRP A 226 -7.76 -19.63 -12.02
N ARG A 227 -8.84 -20.38 -11.93
CA ARG A 227 -10.19 -19.82 -11.81
C ARG A 227 -10.39 -19.01 -10.54
N ALA A 228 -9.81 -19.46 -9.43
CA ALA A 228 -9.78 -18.68 -8.18
C ALA A 228 -9.00 -17.37 -8.35
N GLN A 229 -7.83 -17.42 -8.96
CA GLN A 229 -7.00 -16.24 -9.26
C GLN A 229 -7.73 -15.23 -10.15
N ILE A 230 -8.36 -15.67 -11.24
CA ILE A 230 -9.15 -14.80 -12.14
C ILE A 230 -10.28 -14.12 -11.38
N ARG A 231 -10.98 -14.85 -10.53
CA ARG A 231 -12.05 -14.29 -9.69
C ARG A 231 -11.52 -13.26 -8.70
N ASP A 232 -10.38 -13.53 -8.06
CA ASP A 232 -9.76 -12.62 -7.12
C ASP A 232 -9.25 -11.35 -7.82
N ASN A 233 -8.69 -11.47 -9.02
CA ASN A 233 -8.31 -10.34 -9.86
C ASN A 233 -9.53 -9.46 -10.17
N TYR A 234 -10.63 -10.07 -10.60
CA TYR A 234 -11.88 -9.36 -10.89
C TYR A 234 -12.40 -8.56 -9.68
N GLN A 235 -12.38 -9.17 -8.48
CA GLN A 235 -12.73 -8.46 -7.24
C GLN A 235 -11.74 -7.32 -6.91
N ASN A 236 -10.46 -7.49 -7.20
CA ASN A 236 -9.46 -6.44 -6.99
C ASN A 236 -9.69 -5.25 -7.92
N TYR A 237 -10.11 -5.46 -9.16
CA TYR A 237 -10.49 -4.37 -10.06
C TYR A 237 -11.66 -3.57 -9.53
N ILE A 238 -12.73 -4.25 -9.11
CA ILE A 238 -13.91 -3.57 -8.53
C ILE A 238 -13.51 -2.73 -7.33
N ARG A 239 -12.64 -3.26 -6.46
CA ARG A 239 -12.11 -2.51 -5.31
C ARG A 239 -11.27 -1.32 -5.75
N ALA A 240 -10.42 -1.48 -6.78
CA ALA A 240 -9.58 -0.40 -7.29
C ALA A 240 -10.42 0.74 -7.88
N ILE A 241 -11.44 0.42 -8.68
CA ILE A 241 -12.38 1.39 -9.25
C ILE A 241 -13.11 2.13 -8.12
N ASN A 242 -13.71 1.41 -7.17
CA ASN A 242 -14.43 2.01 -6.06
C ASN A 242 -13.53 2.92 -5.18
N LYS A 243 -12.29 2.49 -4.95
CA LYS A 243 -11.32 3.28 -4.22
C LYS A 243 -10.96 4.56 -4.96
N GLN A 244 -10.80 4.49 -6.29
CA GLN A 244 -10.55 5.66 -7.13
C GLN A 244 -11.73 6.64 -7.11
N ILE A 245 -12.97 6.14 -7.15
CA ILE A 245 -14.16 6.97 -7.03
C ILE A 245 -14.14 7.77 -5.72
N VAL A 246 -13.85 7.12 -4.58
CA VAL A 246 -13.78 7.79 -3.28
C VAL A 246 -12.70 8.86 -3.26
N TYR A 247 -11.49 8.56 -3.75
CA TYR A 247 -10.40 9.54 -3.77
C TYR A 247 -10.68 10.72 -4.71
N THR A 248 -11.35 10.45 -5.83
CA THR A 248 -11.77 11.53 -6.74
C THR A 248 -12.82 12.41 -6.06
N ALA A 249 -13.82 11.83 -5.41
CA ALA A 249 -14.84 12.57 -4.65
C ALA A 249 -14.21 13.42 -3.54
N GLU A 250 -13.24 12.88 -2.80
CA GLU A 250 -12.49 13.62 -1.78
C GLU A 250 -11.73 14.81 -2.39
N SER A 251 -11.00 14.59 -3.47
CA SER A 251 -10.24 15.64 -4.15
C SER A 251 -11.16 16.73 -4.70
N MET A 252 -12.24 16.36 -5.37
CA MET A 252 -13.21 17.29 -5.96
C MET A 252 -13.89 18.15 -4.90
N MET A 253 -14.22 17.59 -3.74
CA MET A 253 -14.76 18.35 -2.61
C MET A 253 -13.87 19.54 -2.21
N TRP A 254 -12.54 19.41 -2.33
CA TRP A 254 -11.59 20.42 -1.89
C TRP A 254 -11.25 21.46 -2.95
N VAL A 255 -11.21 21.09 -4.22
CA VAL A 255 -10.57 21.90 -5.28
C VAL A 255 -11.50 22.30 -6.43
N SER A 256 -12.65 21.67 -6.58
CA SER A 256 -13.55 21.90 -7.71
C SER A 256 -14.80 22.69 -7.34
N PRO A 257 -15.45 23.36 -8.33
CA PRO A 257 -16.81 23.85 -8.17
C PRO A 257 -17.77 22.73 -7.71
N VAL A 258 -18.80 23.09 -6.96
CA VAL A 258 -19.73 22.13 -6.38
C VAL A 258 -20.46 21.28 -7.44
N GLU A 259 -20.75 21.87 -8.59
CA GLU A 259 -21.41 21.19 -9.73
C GLU A 259 -20.54 20.05 -10.27
N GLU A 260 -19.24 20.27 -10.36
CA GLU A 260 -18.28 19.26 -10.81
C GLU A 260 -18.13 18.13 -9.78
N ALA A 261 -18.04 18.49 -8.49
CA ALA A 261 -17.99 17.50 -7.41
C ALA A 261 -19.28 16.66 -7.37
N GLU A 262 -20.45 17.28 -7.57
CA GLU A 262 -21.74 16.61 -7.69
C GLU A 262 -21.77 15.62 -8.88
N GLU A 263 -21.29 16.03 -10.05
CA GLU A 263 -21.24 15.20 -11.24
C GLU A 263 -20.39 13.95 -11.04
N TYR A 264 -19.18 14.10 -10.48
CA TYR A 264 -18.29 12.97 -10.21
C TYR A 264 -18.82 12.02 -9.14
N CYS A 265 -19.41 12.54 -8.06
CA CYS A 265 -20.02 11.72 -7.02
C CYS A 265 -21.20 10.94 -7.57
N ARG A 266 -22.07 11.57 -8.35
CA ARG A 266 -23.21 10.92 -8.99
C ARG A 266 -22.78 9.82 -9.96
N TRP A 267 -21.79 10.10 -10.81
CA TRP A 267 -21.22 9.12 -11.72
C TRP A 267 -20.62 7.94 -10.95
N GLY A 268 -19.86 8.18 -9.90
CA GLY A 268 -19.27 7.15 -9.05
C GLY A 268 -20.32 6.27 -8.37
N ILE A 269 -21.39 6.84 -7.85
CA ILE A 269 -22.51 6.09 -7.25
C ILE A 269 -23.21 5.21 -8.30
N ASN A 270 -23.45 5.70 -9.50
CA ASN A 270 -24.06 4.93 -10.59
C ASN A 270 -23.19 3.71 -10.96
N ILE A 271 -21.88 3.84 -11.00
CA ILE A 271 -20.96 2.71 -11.22
C ILE A 271 -21.09 1.69 -10.09
N MET A 272 -21.10 2.16 -8.84
CA MET A 272 -21.26 1.27 -7.69
C MET A 272 -22.61 0.57 -7.69
N ASP A 273 -23.70 1.24 -8.06
CA ASP A 273 -25.04 0.66 -8.18
C ASP A 273 -25.04 -0.52 -9.16
N THR A 274 -24.36 -0.40 -10.29
CA THR A 274 -24.20 -1.51 -11.25
C THR A 274 -23.52 -2.74 -10.61
N PHE A 275 -22.50 -2.54 -9.78
CA PHE A 275 -21.87 -3.64 -9.04
C PHE A 275 -22.81 -4.23 -7.98
N MET A 276 -23.70 -3.42 -7.39
CA MET A 276 -24.63 -3.84 -6.35
C MET A 276 -25.79 -4.71 -6.87
N GLU A 277 -26.02 -4.78 -8.16
CA GLU A 277 -26.97 -5.72 -8.75
C GLU A 277 -26.55 -7.19 -8.50
N ASN A 278 -25.25 -7.44 -8.34
CA ASN A 278 -24.72 -8.76 -8.01
C ASN A 278 -24.59 -8.93 -6.48
N GLU A 279 -25.30 -9.90 -5.91
CA GLU A 279 -25.31 -10.17 -4.47
C GLU A 279 -23.88 -10.34 -3.90
N LYS A 280 -22.98 -11.03 -4.63
CA LYS A 280 -21.60 -11.25 -4.20
C LYS A 280 -20.78 -9.95 -4.12
N MET A 281 -21.14 -8.95 -4.92
CA MET A 281 -20.42 -7.66 -4.97
C MET A 281 -20.89 -6.69 -3.89
N LYS A 282 -22.14 -6.83 -3.40
CA LYS A 282 -22.71 -5.97 -2.35
C LYS A 282 -21.77 -5.83 -1.15
N ALA A 283 -21.19 -6.93 -0.70
CA ALA A 283 -20.27 -6.95 0.45
C ALA A 283 -18.96 -6.18 0.24
N HIS A 284 -18.61 -5.88 -1.00
CA HIS A 284 -17.34 -5.20 -1.34
C HIS A 284 -17.49 -3.69 -1.58
N CYS A 285 -18.71 -3.20 -1.82
CA CYS A 285 -18.94 -1.81 -2.21
C CYS A 285 -19.32 -0.88 -1.05
N GLN A 286 -19.87 -1.42 0.04
CA GLN A 286 -20.56 -0.63 1.07
C GLN A 286 -19.73 0.47 1.74
N GLY A 287 -18.47 0.19 2.08
CA GLY A 287 -17.58 1.22 2.65
C GLY A 287 -17.33 2.38 1.69
N TYR A 288 -17.24 2.07 0.40
CA TYR A 288 -17.02 3.07 -0.64
C TYR A 288 -18.24 3.94 -0.89
N TYR A 289 -19.46 3.38 -0.80
CA TYR A 289 -20.70 4.18 -0.81
C TYR A 289 -20.69 5.23 0.27
N ARG A 290 -20.50 4.79 1.52
CA ARG A 290 -20.48 5.67 2.68
C ARG A 290 -19.47 6.79 2.51
N ASP A 291 -18.26 6.47 2.04
CA ASP A 291 -17.18 7.45 1.92
C ASP A 291 -17.42 8.40 0.73
N THR A 292 -18.00 7.92 -0.38
CA THR A 292 -18.37 8.78 -1.52
C THR A 292 -19.49 9.75 -1.13
N TYR A 293 -20.55 9.26 -0.50
CA TYR A 293 -21.63 10.15 -0.02
C TYR A 293 -21.14 11.14 1.03
N LYS A 294 -20.23 10.74 1.92
CA LYS A 294 -19.60 11.65 2.88
C LYS A 294 -18.98 12.87 2.19
N PHE A 295 -18.20 12.62 1.13
CA PHE A 295 -17.55 13.71 0.40
C PHE A 295 -18.52 14.52 -0.45
N TRP A 296 -19.55 13.91 -0.98
CA TRP A 296 -20.62 14.59 -1.69
C TRP A 296 -21.40 15.55 -0.76
N VAL A 297 -21.81 15.06 0.40
CA VAL A 297 -22.44 15.88 1.46
C VAL A 297 -21.51 17.02 1.88
N ALA A 298 -20.23 16.72 2.07
CA ALA A 298 -19.23 17.72 2.44
C ALA A 298 -19.08 18.81 1.35
N ALA A 299 -19.11 18.45 0.07
CA ALA A 299 -19.06 19.42 -1.03
C ALA A 299 -20.23 20.41 -0.95
N TYR A 300 -21.43 19.94 -0.67
CA TYR A 300 -22.59 20.83 -0.49
C TYR A 300 -22.49 21.70 0.76
N LEU A 301 -22.08 21.14 1.90
CA LEU A 301 -21.93 21.91 3.15
C LEU A 301 -20.88 23.02 3.04
N ARG A 302 -19.79 22.76 2.33
CA ARG A 302 -18.72 23.74 2.08
C ARG A 302 -19.15 24.87 1.14
N ASN A 303 -20.21 24.66 0.37
CA ASN A 303 -20.79 25.63 -0.56
C ASN A 303 -22.13 26.18 -0.07
N ASP A 304 -22.38 26.15 1.25
CA ASP A 304 -23.57 26.70 1.90
C ASP A 304 -24.91 26.15 1.35
N MET A 305 -24.94 24.83 1.05
CA MET A 305 -26.11 24.12 0.51
C MET A 305 -26.63 23.02 1.47
N PRO A 306 -27.05 23.34 2.71
CA PRO A 306 -27.41 22.33 3.71
C PRO A 306 -28.61 21.46 3.31
N GLN A 307 -29.55 21.97 2.50
CA GLN A 307 -30.71 21.21 2.03
C GLN A 307 -30.31 20.10 1.11
N LYS A 308 -29.49 20.37 0.09
CA LYS A 308 -28.95 19.36 -0.82
C LYS A 308 -28.08 18.33 -0.06
N ALA A 309 -27.28 18.79 0.89
CA ALA A 309 -26.50 17.91 1.76
C ALA A 309 -27.40 16.93 2.51
N ALA A 310 -28.52 17.38 3.06
CA ALA A 310 -29.47 16.54 3.78
C ALA A 310 -30.17 15.50 2.87
N GLU A 311 -30.47 15.87 1.63
CA GLU A 311 -31.03 14.92 0.65
C GLU A 311 -30.06 13.78 0.38
N GLU A 312 -28.81 14.06 0.11
CA GLU A 312 -27.80 13.00 -0.15
C GLU A 312 -27.48 12.19 1.11
N TRP A 313 -27.47 12.81 2.28
CA TRP A 313 -27.33 12.08 3.54
C TRP A 313 -28.47 11.06 3.76
N LYS A 314 -29.72 11.45 3.49
CA LYS A 314 -30.87 10.54 3.57
C LYS A 314 -30.75 9.36 2.62
N LYS A 315 -30.26 9.57 1.38
CA LYS A 315 -29.99 8.49 0.43
C LYS A 315 -28.92 7.52 0.95
N LEU A 316 -27.87 8.06 1.56
CA LEU A 316 -26.85 7.22 2.22
C LEU A 316 -27.47 6.34 3.32
N LEU A 317 -28.32 6.91 4.18
CA LEU A 317 -28.96 6.15 5.26
C LEU A 317 -29.80 4.98 4.72
N VAL A 318 -30.56 5.19 3.63
CA VAL A 318 -31.31 4.11 2.95
C VAL A 318 -30.39 2.99 2.48
N LYS A 319 -29.27 3.33 1.80
CA LYS A 319 -28.28 2.33 1.34
C LYS A 319 -27.64 1.56 2.49
N ILE A 320 -27.38 2.22 3.61
CA ILE A 320 -26.85 1.59 4.83
C ILE A 320 -27.87 0.62 5.41
N ASP A 321 -29.13 1.02 5.53
CA ASP A 321 -30.19 0.15 6.08
C ASP A 321 -30.39 -1.10 5.23
N GLU A 322 -30.40 -0.98 3.90
CA GLU A 322 -30.43 -2.12 2.97
C GLU A 322 -29.28 -3.09 3.23
N TYR A 323 -28.09 -2.57 3.47
CA TYR A 323 -26.91 -3.42 3.72
C TYR A 323 -26.92 -4.07 5.12
N VAL A 324 -27.39 -3.36 6.13
CA VAL A 324 -27.59 -3.92 7.49
C VAL A 324 -28.57 -5.08 7.44
N LEU A 325 -29.65 -4.95 6.69
CA LEU A 325 -30.60 -6.03 6.48
C LEU A 325 -29.96 -7.23 5.77
N LEU A 326 -29.20 -7.00 4.73
CA LEU A 326 -28.43 -8.05 4.06
C LEU A 326 -27.48 -8.77 5.03
N CYS A 327 -26.73 -8.05 5.82
CA CYS A 327 -25.82 -8.64 6.81
C CYS A 327 -26.56 -9.50 7.84
N ARG A 328 -27.71 -9.05 8.32
CA ARG A 328 -28.55 -9.83 9.24
C ARG A 328 -29.02 -11.15 8.61
N GLU A 329 -29.44 -11.14 7.36
CA GLU A 329 -29.86 -12.36 6.66
C GLU A 329 -28.68 -13.29 6.36
N VAL A 330 -27.55 -12.75 5.95
CA VAL A 330 -26.33 -13.52 5.69
C VAL A 330 -25.79 -14.18 6.96
N ASN A 331 -25.82 -13.48 8.11
CA ASN A 331 -25.32 -13.99 9.38
C ASN A 331 -26.19 -15.13 9.97
N LYS A 332 -27.36 -15.40 9.41
CA LYS A 332 -28.15 -16.60 9.73
C LYS A 332 -27.65 -17.87 9.05
N ARG A 333 -26.79 -17.73 8.02
CA ARG A 333 -26.22 -18.84 7.24
C ARG A 333 -24.97 -19.41 7.92
N PRO A 334 -24.61 -20.69 7.68
CA PRO A 334 -23.34 -21.25 8.12
C PRO A 334 -22.15 -20.46 7.58
N LEU A 335 -21.14 -20.23 8.42
CA LEU A 335 -19.96 -19.43 8.07
C LEU A 335 -19.27 -19.94 6.80
N GLU A 336 -19.20 -21.25 6.60
CA GLU A 336 -18.59 -21.87 5.41
C GLU A 336 -19.33 -21.47 4.13
N GLU A 337 -20.64 -21.39 4.17
CA GLU A 337 -21.47 -20.93 3.04
C GLU A 337 -21.21 -19.45 2.75
N VAL A 338 -21.18 -18.60 3.78
CA VAL A 338 -20.90 -17.17 3.65
C VAL A 338 -19.52 -16.94 3.07
N VAL A 339 -18.51 -17.67 3.55
CA VAL A 339 -17.14 -17.59 3.03
C VAL A 339 -17.05 -18.04 1.57
N ARG A 340 -17.81 -19.07 1.20
CA ARG A 340 -17.87 -19.56 -0.19
C ARG A 340 -18.49 -18.54 -1.14
N ILE A 341 -19.52 -17.81 -0.69
CA ILE A 341 -20.24 -16.83 -1.52
C ILE A 341 -19.48 -15.51 -1.62
N TYR A 342 -19.05 -14.96 -0.48
CA TYR A 342 -18.55 -13.59 -0.36
C TYR A 342 -17.01 -13.51 -0.20
N GLY A 343 -16.35 -14.64 0.10
CA GLY A 343 -14.92 -14.68 0.44
C GLY A 343 -14.66 -14.36 1.92
N LYS A 344 -13.50 -14.81 2.44
CA LYS A 344 -13.13 -14.69 3.87
C LYS A 344 -13.19 -13.26 4.41
N LYS A 345 -12.66 -12.30 3.64
CA LYS A 345 -12.59 -10.90 4.08
C LYS A 345 -13.97 -10.25 4.16
N ALA A 346 -14.82 -10.47 3.15
CA ALA A 346 -16.17 -9.93 3.13
C ALA A 346 -17.04 -10.59 4.21
N ALA A 347 -16.97 -11.91 4.38
CA ALA A 347 -17.68 -12.65 5.43
C ALA A 347 -17.35 -12.10 6.82
N ARG A 348 -16.04 -11.86 7.10
CA ARG A 348 -15.61 -11.25 8.37
C ARG A 348 -16.19 -9.84 8.55
N ASN A 349 -16.16 -9.01 7.52
CA ASN A 349 -16.68 -7.65 7.59
C ASN A 349 -18.20 -7.64 7.81
N MET A 350 -18.95 -8.51 7.12
CA MET A 350 -20.41 -8.62 7.30
C MET A 350 -20.80 -9.06 8.72
N GLY A 351 -19.97 -9.89 9.36
CA GLY A 351 -20.19 -10.36 10.74
C GLY A 351 -20.12 -9.26 11.80
N VAL A 352 -19.35 -8.19 11.54
CA VAL A 352 -19.20 -7.05 12.47
C VAL A 352 -20.08 -5.85 12.11
N TYR A 353 -20.81 -5.92 11.01
CA TYR A 353 -21.62 -4.80 10.51
C TYR A 353 -22.97 -4.76 11.21
N THR A 354 -22.97 -4.32 12.47
CA THR A 354 -24.17 -4.16 13.31
C THR A 354 -24.69 -2.72 13.25
N ARG A 355 -25.93 -2.50 13.72
CA ARG A 355 -26.50 -1.15 13.78
C ARG A 355 -25.67 -0.24 14.70
N GLU A 356 -25.26 -0.72 15.85
CA GLU A 356 -24.46 0.05 16.81
C GLU A 356 -23.11 0.46 16.20
N TRP A 357 -22.46 -0.46 15.48
CA TRP A 357 -21.20 -0.16 14.81
C TRP A 357 -21.38 0.92 13.72
N ILE A 358 -22.47 0.85 12.96
CA ILE A 358 -22.80 1.85 11.93
C ILE A 358 -23.09 3.20 12.56
N ASP A 359 -23.93 3.24 13.61
CA ASP A 359 -24.30 4.48 14.26
C ASP A 359 -23.06 5.20 14.81
N ALA A 360 -22.13 4.47 15.42
CA ALA A 360 -20.85 5.04 15.85
C ALA A 360 -20.04 5.62 14.67
N LYS A 361 -20.02 4.94 13.50
CA LYS A 361 -19.35 5.45 12.30
C LYS A 361 -20.03 6.67 11.72
N LEU A 362 -21.36 6.72 11.69
CA LEU A 362 -22.11 7.90 11.24
C LEU A 362 -21.88 9.10 12.14
N GLN A 363 -21.85 8.92 13.46
CA GLN A 363 -21.49 9.99 14.39
C GLN A 363 -20.08 10.54 14.15
N PHE A 364 -19.11 9.65 13.90
CA PHE A 364 -17.76 10.07 13.55
C PHE A 364 -17.75 10.90 12.24
N ILE A 365 -18.50 10.48 11.21
CA ILE A 365 -18.62 11.23 9.95
C ILE A 365 -19.27 12.60 10.17
N LEU A 366 -20.33 12.67 10.96
CA LEU A 366 -20.98 13.94 11.31
C LEU A 366 -20.00 14.89 11.99
N GLY A 367 -19.17 14.40 12.90
CA GLY A 367 -18.10 15.18 13.53
C GLY A 367 -17.08 15.73 12.50
N GLN A 368 -16.72 14.94 11.47
CA GLN A 368 -15.87 15.41 10.38
C GLN A 368 -16.56 16.47 9.53
N LEU A 369 -17.82 16.25 9.13
CA LEU A 369 -18.60 17.20 8.34
C LEU A 369 -18.75 18.55 9.05
N LYS A 370 -18.99 18.51 10.35
CA LYS A 370 -19.04 19.72 11.20
C LYS A 370 -17.74 20.52 11.16
N SER A 371 -16.60 19.85 11.11
CA SER A 371 -15.29 20.53 11.06
C SER A 371 -14.95 21.13 9.68
N TRP A 372 -15.72 20.82 8.63
CA TRP A 372 -15.46 21.25 7.25
C TRP A 372 -16.36 22.37 6.74
N CYS A 373 -17.32 22.83 7.53
CA CYS A 373 -18.22 23.93 7.19
C CYS A 373 -18.45 24.87 8.39
N SER A 374 -19.18 25.98 8.17
CA SER A 374 -19.54 26.87 9.25
C SER A 374 -20.58 26.26 10.21
N GLU A 375 -20.57 26.67 11.46
CA GLU A 375 -21.52 26.19 12.47
C GLU A 375 -22.99 26.46 12.08
N ALA A 376 -23.27 27.58 11.44
CA ALA A 376 -24.59 27.92 10.97
C ALA A 376 -25.11 26.96 9.91
N VAL A 377 -24.27 26.64 8.90
CA VAL A 377 -24.61 25.71 7.83
C VAL A 377 -24.79 24.30 8.38
N PHE A 378 -23.89 23.85 9.28
CA PHE A 378 -24.04 22.54 9.89
C PHE A 378 -25.30 22.41 10.74
N SER A 379 -25.63 23.44 11.53
CA SER A 379 -26.86 23.46 12.35
C SER A 379 -28.12 23.39 11.52
N GLU A 380 -28.15 24.02 10.33
CA GLU A 380 -29.28 23.94 9.43
C GLU A 380 -29.39 22.55 8.78
N PHE A 381 -28.27 21.95 8.39
CA PHE A 381 -28.21 20.57 7.91
C PHE A 381 -28.69 19.59 8.99
N GLU A 382 -28.20 19.71 10.23
CA GLU A 382 -28.54 18.83 11.35
C GLU A 382 -30.03 18.82 11.68
N LYS A 383 -30.74 19.95 11.49
CA LYS A 383 -32.20 20.01 11.65
C LYS A 383 -32.99 19.23 10.62
N GLN A 384 -32.34 18.85 9.50
CA GLN A 384 -33.00 18.20 8.37
C GLN A 384 -32.72 16.70 8.28
N ILE A 385 -31.74 16.21 9.02
CA ILE A 385 -31.36 14.77 9.06
C ILE A 385 -31.86 14.12 10.35
#